data_a53043fd730f8ad5e10cfb13edc7fc1f
#
_entry.id   a53043fd730f8ad5e10cfb13edc7fc1f
#
_cell.length_a   1.000
_cell.length_b   1.000
_cell.length_c   1.000
_cell.angle_alpha   90.00
_cell.angle_beta   90.00
_cell.angle_gamma   90.00
#
_symmetry.space_group_name_H-M   'P 1'
#
loop_
_entity.id
_entity.type
_entity.pdbx_description
1 polymer ?
#
loop_
_entity_poly.entity_id
_entity_poly.type
_entity_poly.pdbx_seq_one_letter_code
_entity_poly.pdbx_strand_id
1 'polypeptide(L)'
;MAFNLRNRSFLKLLDFTPAEIQYLLDLAKDLKKAKYAGTEQPRLKGKNIALIFEKTSTRTRCSFEVAAYDQGAHVTYLGPTGSQIGIKESMKDTARVLGRMYDGIEYRGFAQATVEDLAKYSGVPVWNGLTNEFHPTQILADFLTMSEHVDKPLNQVSYAYLGDARFNMGNSLLVGGAKMGMDVRIVAPKALWPAAELVAECRKIAEETGARITITDDVDAGVKGCDFIYTDIWVSMGEPDSVWKERIEMLKPYQVNASLMERTGNPKCKFMHCLPSYHNRETKAGEEVFQKFGLDGVEVTEDVFESPASIVFDEAENRMHTIKAVMVATLGD
;
A
#
# COMPACT_ATOMS: atom_id res chain seq x y z
N MET A 1 11.47 17.47 -15.80
CA MET A 1 10.24 17.94 -16.46
C MET A 1 9.20 18.12 -15.36
N ALA A 2 8.54 19.27 -15.26
CA ALA A 2 7.49 19.45 -14.27
C ALA A 2 6.20 18.78 -14.77
N PHE A 3 5.64 17.88 -13.98
CA PHE A 3 4.36 17.23 -14.28
C PHE A 3 3.22 18.06 -13.68
N ASN A 4 2.15 18.22 -14.43
CA ASN A 4 0.93 18.81 -13.93
C ASN A 4 -0.06 17.68 -13.58
N LEU A 5 -0.12 17.31 -12.30
CA LEU A 5 -1.08 16.34 -11.79
C LEU A 5 -2.31 17.02 -11.15
N ARG A 6 -2.43 18.33 -11.24
CA ARG A 6 -3.54 19.09 -10.65
C ARG A 6 -4.89 18.54 -11.10
N ASN A 7 -5.79 18.37 -10.16
CA ASN A 7 -7.12 17.78 -10.32
C ASN A 7 -7.17 16.32 -10.80
N ARG A 8 -6.04 15.62 -10.85
CA ARG A 8 -6.04 14.17 -11.12
C ARG A 8 -6.37 13.39 -9.86
N SER A 9 -7.21 12.39 -10.02
CA SER A 9 -7.44 11.38 -8.97
C SER A 9 -6.27 10.38 -8.92
N PHE A 10 -6.03 9.81 -7.74
CA PHE A 10 -4.98 8.81 -7.51
C PHE A 10 -5.62 7.49 -7.06
N LEU A 11 -6.05 6.67 -8.02
CA LEU A 11 -6.89 5.50 -7.77
C LEU A 11 -6.11 4.18 -7.82
N LYS A 12 -5.16 4.07 -8.73
CA LYS A 12 -4.26 2.92 -8.92
C LYS A 12 -3.01 3.35 -9.70
N LEU A 13 -1.89 2.67 -9.50
CA LEU A 13 -0.64 3.02 -10.20
C LEU A 13 -0.68 2.73 -11.71
N LEU A 14 -1.61 1.90 -12.19
CA LEU A 14 -1.84 1.70 -13.61
C LEU A 14 -2.16 3.00 -14.35
N ASP A 15 -2.81 3.96 -13.69
CA ASP A 15 -3.22 5.23 -14.26
C ASP A 15 -2.07 6.25 -14.42
N PHE A 16 -0.86 5.91 -13.94
CA PHE A 16 0.29 6.79 -13.91
C PHE A 16 1.46 6.24 -14.74
N THR A 17 2.19 7.15 -15.36
CA THR A 17 3.45 6.81 -16.02
C THR A 17 4.57 6.60 -15.00
N PRO A 18 5.65 5.85 -15.33
CA PRO A 18 6.83 5.74 -14.47
C PRO A 18 7.40 7.08 -14.03
N ALA A 19 7.43 8.06 -14.94
CA ALA A 19 7.95 9.39 -14.66
C ALA A 19 7.06 10.19 -13.68
N GLU A 20 5.73 10.03 -13.74
CA GLU A 20 4.80 10.63 -12.77
C GLU A 20 4.93 9.99 -11.39
N ILE A 21 5.11 8.67 -11.33
CA ILE A 21 5.37 7.97 -10.05
C ILE A 21 6.69 8.45 -9.45
N GLN A 22 7.76 8.53 -10.25
CA GLN A 22 9.05 9.06 -9.79
C GLN A 22 8.93 10.50 -9.27
N TYR A 23 8.19 11.35 -9.97
CA TYR A 23 7.93 12.72 -9.52
C TYR A 23 7.25 12.76 -8.15
N LEU A 24 6.26 11.89 -7.90
CA LEU A 24 5.60 11.81 -6.59
C LEU A 24 6.57 11.34 -5.48
N LEU A 25 7.46 10.40 -5.79
CA LEU A 25 8.48 9.94 -4.85
C LEU A 25 9.51 11.04 -4.54
N ASP A 26 9.96 11.78 -5.55
CA ASP A 26 10.90 12.89 -5.38
C ASP A 26 10.26 14.02 -4.56
N LEU A 27 9.01 14.37 -4.85
CA LEU A 27 8.24 15.34 -4.07
C LEU A 27 8.07 14.89 -2.61
N ALA A 28 7.82 13.60 -2.38
CA ALA A 28 7.70 13.05 -1.02
C ALA A 28 9.02 13.18 -0.25
N LYS A 29 10.17 12.91 -0.88
CA LYS A 29 11.50 13.11 -0.30
C LYS A 29 11.75 14.57 0.08
N ASP A 30 11.39 15.49 -0.81
CA ASP A 30 11.58 16.92 -0.57
C ASP A 30 10.70 17.41 0.58
N LEU A 31 9.42 17.01 0.62
CA LEU A 31 8.50 17.36 1.71
C LEU A 31 8.91 16.71 3.04
N LYS A 32 9.38 15.47 3.05
CA LYS A 32 9.94 14.79 4.23
C LYS A 32 11.14 15.58 4.78
N LYS A 33 12.10 15.92 3.91
CA LYS A 33 13.28 16.71 4.27
C LYS A 33 12.90 18.08 4.82
N ALA A 34 11.96 18.78 4.18
CA ALA A 34 11.50 20.10 4.61
C ALA A 34 10.81 20.04 5.99
N LYS A 35 9.99 19.00 6.24
CA LYS A 35 9.34 18.78 7.55
C LYS A 35 10.39 18.63 8.66
N TYR A 36 11.38 17.77 8.49
CA TYR A 36 12.43 17.57 9.52
C TYR A 36 13.37 18.74 9.68
N ALA A 37 13.57 19.52 8.61
CA ALA A 37 14.35 20.75 8.68
C ALA A 37 13.57 21.96 9.28
N GLY A 38 12.26 21.81 9.53
CA GLY A 38 11.40 22.89 9.99
C GLY A 38 11.17 24.00 8.95
N THR A 39 11.35 23.67 7.65
CA THR A 39 11.23 24.61 6.53
C THR A 39 10.03 24.34 5.63
N GLU A 40 9.18 23.39 6.03
CA GLU A 40 8.01 23.00 5.25
C GLU A 40 7.03 24.18 5.09
N GLN A 41 6.59 24.40 3.85
CA GLN A 41 5.62 25.45 3.52
C GLN A 41 4.26 24.83 3.24
N PRO A 42 3.16 25.36 3.82
CA PRO A 42 1.82 24.83 3.60
C PRO A 42 1.31 25.21 2.21
N ARG A 43 1.07 24.22 1.34
CA ARG A 43 0.59 24.35 -0.04
C ARG A 43 -0.90 24.05 -0.21
N LEU A 44 -1.58 23.60 0.85
CA LEU A 44 -3.01 23.27 0.87
C LEU A 44 -3.80 24.19 1.81
N LYS A 45 -3.30 25.39 2.04
CA LYS A 45 -3.92 26.34 2.96
C LYS A 45 -5.36 26.67 2.53
N GLY A 46 -6.29 26.49 3.46
CA GLY A 46 -7.73 26.74 3.23
C GLY A 46 -8.47 25.64 2.47
N LYS A 47 -7.80 24.53 2.11
CA LYS A 47 -8.45 23.37 1.50
C LYS A 47 -9.18 22.52 2.54
N ASN A 48 -10.31 21.94 2.14
CA ASN A 48 -11.11 21.03 2.95
C ASN A 48 -11.13 19.64 2.29
N ILE A 49 -10.83 18.61 3.07
CA ILE A 49 -10.67 17.23 2.59
C ILE A 49 -11.64 16.32 3.33
N ALA A 50 -12.43 15.52 2.61
CA ALA A 50 -13.25 14.47 3.19
C ALA A 50 -12.46 13.15 3.21
N LEU A 51 -12.48 12.46 4.34
CA LEU A 51 -11.92 11.11 4.49
C LEU A 51 -13.06 10.12 4.71
N ILE A 52 -13.37 9.30 3.70
CA ILE A 52 -14.45 8.31 3.73
C ILE A 52 -13.85 6.94 4.04
N PHE A 53 -14.29 6.35 5.15
CA PHE A 53 -13.83 5.04 5.60
C PHE A 53 -14.99 4.07 5.76
N GLU A 54 -15.12 3.11 4.86
CA GLU A 54 -15.99 1.93 5.04
C GLU A 54 -15.26 0.82 5.81
N LYS A 55 -13.93 0.78 5.71
CA LYS A 55 -13.03 -0.06 6.53
C LYS A 55 -12.21 0.81 7.47
N THR A 56 -12.20 0.48 8.76
CA THR A 56 -11.39 1.20 9.75
C THR A 56 -9.89 1.11 9.44
N SER A 57 -9.14 2.15 9.81
CA SER A 57 -7.69 2.15 9.71
C SER A 57 -7.08 3.24 10.59
N THR A 58 -6.12 2.88 11.41
CA THR A 58 -5.33 3.85 12.17
C THR A 58 -4.33 4.57 11.28
N ARG A 59 -3.48 3.82 10.56
CA ARG A 59 -2.37 4.39 9.76
C ARG A 59 -2.85 5.27 8.61
N THR A 60 -3.79 4.80 7.79
CA THR A 60 -4.28 5.60 6.66
C THR A 60 -4.94 6.89 7.14
N ARG A 61 -5.79 6.81 8.17
CA ARG A 61 -6.43 7.97 8.76
C ARG A 61 -5.39 8.97 9.28
N CYS A 62 -4.49 8.54 10.16
CA CYS A 62 -3.46 9.41 10.73
C CYS A 62 -2.55 10.01 9.65
N SER A 63 -2.18 9.24 8.63
CA SER A 63 -1.34 9.73 7.54
C SER A 63 -2.00 10.85 6.75
N PHE A 64 -3.28 10.71 6.38
CA PHE A 64 -4.02 11.77 5.70
C PHE A 64 -4.25 12.99 6.60
N GLU A 65 -4.68 12.78 7.86
CA GLU A 65 -4.93 13.88 8.80
C GLU A 65 -3.66 14.71 9.06
N VAL A 66 -2.54 14.05 9.40
CA VAL A 66 -1.28 14.75 9.68
C VAL A 66 -0.71 15.41 8.43
N ALA A 67 -0.73 14.72 7.28
CA ALA A 67 -0.25 15.28 6.02
C ALA A 67 -1.06 16.51 5.60
N ALA A 68 -2.39 16.48 5.74
CA ALA A 68 -3.27 17.61 5.46
C ALA A 68 -3.00 18.77 6.43
N TYR A 69 -2.88 18.48 7.72
CA TYR A 69 -2.59 19.49 8.75
C TYR A 69 -1.25 20.18 8.50
N ASP A 70 -0.19 19.44 8.21
CA ASP A 70 1.13 19.98 7.90
C ASP A 70 1.08 20.95 6.70
N GLN A 71 0.18 20.70 5.76
CA GLN A 71 0.01 21.53 4.56
C GLN A 71 -1.08 22.60 4.68
N GLY A 72 -1.65 22.79 5.88
CA GLY A 72 -2.63 23.85 6.17
C GLY A 72 -4.06 23.55 5.69
N ALA A 73 -4.39 22.30 5.41
CA ALA A 73 -5.73 21.86 5.07
C ALA A 73 -6.52 21.43 6.30
N HIS A 74 -7.86 21.40 6.17
CA HIS A 74 -8.80 20.85 7.14
C HIS A 74 -9.33 19.50 6.69
N VAL A 75 -9.63 18.61 7.63
CA VAL A 75 -10.12 17.26 7.37
C VAL A 75 -11.43 17.00 8.06
N THR A 76 -12.36 16.33 7.38
CA THR A 76 -13.55 15.73 7.96
C THR A 76 -13.49 14.23 7.82
N TYR A 77 -13.50 13.51 8.93
CA TYR A 77 -13.53 12.05 8.94
C TYR A 77 -14.98 11.54 8.93
N LEU A 78 -15.29 10.74 7.91
CA LEU A 78 -16.57 10.06 7.71
C LEU A 78 -16.32 8.55 7.88
N GLY A 79 -16.49 8.06 9.11
CA GLY A 79 -16.25 6.66 9.47
C GLY A 79 -17.39 5.73 9.02
N PRO A 80 -17.26 4.42 9.32
CA PRO A 80 -18.26 3.40 8.97
C PRO A 80 -19.63 3.60 9.63
N THR A 81 -19.69 4.43 10.65
CA THR A 81 -20.92 4.77 11.38
C THR A 81 -21.11 6.29 11.36
N GLY A 82 -22.38 6.72 11.42
CA GLY A 82 -22.72 8.15 11.50
C GLY A 82 -22.88 8.85 10.15
N SER A 83 -22.80 8.13 9.03
CA SER A 83 -23.13 8.64 7.69
C SER A 83 -24.27 7.84 7.06
N GLN A 84 -24.88 8.38 6.01
CA GLN A 84 -25.93 7.69 5.23
C GLN A 84 -25.38 7.05 3.95
N ILE A 85 -24.08 7.10 3.74
CA ILE A 85 -23.37 6.58 2.56
C ILE A 85 -23.65 5.09 2.41
N GLY A 86 -24.14 4.68 1.24
CA GLY A 86 -24.47 3.28 0.94
C GLY A 86 -25.72 2.73 1.65
N ILE A 87 -26.39 3.52 2.51
CA ILE A 87 -27.61 3.11 3.25
C ILE A 87 -28.85 3.79 2.66
N LYS A 88 -28.90 5.11 2.70
CA LYS A 88 -29.99 5.93 2.16
C LYS A 88 -29.56 6.81 0.99
N GLU A 89 -28.28 6.89 0.73
CA GLU A 89 -27.68 7.69 -0.33
C GLU A 89 -26.75 6.84 -1.19
N SER A 90 -26.90 6.97 -2.50
CA SER A 90 -26.01 6.29 -3.45
C SER A 90 -24.59 6.89 -3.40
N MET A 91 -23.57 6.09 -3.69
CA MET A 91 -22.19 6.60 -3.80
C MET A 91 -22.07 7.74 -4.81
N LYS A 92 -22.88 7.70 -5.88
CA LYS A 92 -22.94 8.72 -6.91
C LYS A 92 -23.48 10.06 -6.41
N ASP A 93 -24.50 10.02 -5.57
CA ASP A 93 -25.08 11.24 -4.96
C ASP A 93 -24.18 11.78 -3.87
N THR A 94 -23.61 10.90 -3.05
CA THR A 94 -22.57 11.25 -2.08
C THR A 94 -21.39 11.96 -2.76
N ALA A 95 -20.90 11.44 -3.89
CA ALA A 95 -19.82 12.06 -4.65
C ALA A 95 -20.17 13.48 -5.10
N ARG A 96 -21.36 13.69 -5.64
CA ARG A 96 -21.84 15.00 -6.10
C ARG A 96 -22.00 16.01 -4.96
N VAL A 97 -22.51 15.56 -3.81
CA VAL A 97 -22.67 16.41 -2.62
C VAL A 97 -21.31 16.80 -2.05
N LEU A 98 -20.44 15.82 -1.81
CA LEU A 98 -19.12 16.07 -1.21
C LEU A 98 -18.22 16.88 -2.14
N GLY A 99 -18.26 16.65 -3.46
CA GLY A 99 -17.52 17.43 -4.44
C GLY A 99 -17.91 18.91 -4.54
N ARG A 100 -19.04 19.31 -3.94
CA ARG A 100 -19.46 20.71 -3.80
C ARG A 100 -19.06 21.35 -2.47
N MET A 101 -18.65 20.54 -1.50
CA MET A 101 -18.27 20.98 -0.14
C MET A 101 -16.77 20.90 0.09
N TYR A 102 -16.12 19.90 -0.52
CA TYR A 102 -14.71 19.58 -0.31
C TYR A 102 -13.88 19.81 -1.58
N ASP A 103 -12.60 20.10 -1.38
CA ASP A 103 -11.63 20.27 -2.47
C ASP A 103 -11.01 18.95 -2.91
N GLY A 104 -11.05 17.90 -2.05
CA GLY A 104 -10.55 16.58 -2.34
C GLY A 104 -11.20 15.53 -1.44
N ILE A 105 -11.20 14.27 -1.88
CA ILE A 105 -11.84 13.15 -1.18
C ILE A 105 -10.88 11.98 -1.11
N GLU A 106 -10.62 11.46 0.09
CA GLU A 106 -10.02 10.14 0.29
C GLU A 106 -11.12 9.10 0.48
N TYR A 107 -10.90 7.91 -0.06
CA TYR A 107 -11.77 6.77 0.13
C TYR A 107 -10.98 5.53 0.51
N ARG A 108 -11.41 4.87 1.59
CA ARG A 108 -10.94 3.56 2.00
C ARG A 108 -12.13 2.61 2.20
N GLY A 109 -12.21 1.58 1.38
CA GLY A 109 -13.38 0.69 1.39
C GLY A 109 -13.15 -0.66 0.73
N PHE A 110 -14.15 -1.12 0.02
CA PHE A 110 -14.19 -2.46 -0.54
C PHE A 110 -13.85 -2.47 -2.04
N ALA A 111 -14.80 -2.15 -2.90
CA ALA A 111 -14.65 -2.30 -4.34
C ALA A 111 -13.91 -1.12 -4.99
N GLN A 112 -13.02 -1.43 -5.93
CA GLN A 112 -12.37 -0.42 -6.76
C GLN A 112 -13.38 0.42 -7.55
N ALA A 113 -14.45 -0.21 -8.04
CA ALA A 113 -15.53 0.49 -8.74
C ALA A 113 -16.15 1.64 -7.91
N THR A 114 -16.21 1.50 -6.58
CA THR A 114 -16.74 2.55 -5.70
C THR A 114 -15.88 3.79 -5.71
N VAL A 115 -14.56 3.66 -5.59
CA VAL A 115 -13.64 4.81 -5.63
C VAL A 115 -13.56 5.42 -7.04
N GLU A 116 -13.72 4.62 -8.07
CA GLU A 116 -13.81 5.10 -9.46
C GLU A 116 -15.10 5.90 -9.71
N ASP A 117 -16.23 5.46 -9.14
CA ASP A 117 -17.48 6.24 -9.17
C ASP A 117 -17.35 7.57 -8.41
N LEU A 118 -16.73 7.56 -7.23
CA LEU A 118 -16.42 8.80 -6.51
C LEU A 118 -15.60 9.76 -7.37
N ALA A 119 -14.54 9.30 -7.99
CA ALA A 119 -13.69 10.12 -8.87
C ALA A 119 -14.46 10.66 -10.08
N LYS A 120 -15.32 9.84 -10.67
CA LYS A 120 -16.11 10.20 -11.84
C LYS A 120 -17.16 11.29 -11.58
N TYR A 121 -17.78 11.29 -10.39
CA TYR A 121 -18.96 12.12 -10.12
C TYR A 121 -18.71 13.29 -9.15
N SER A 122 -17.59 13.29 -8.41
CA SER A 122 -17.30 14.36 -7.44
C SER A 122 -16.87 15.68 -8.07
N GLY A 123 -16.16 15.64 -9.20
CA GLY A 123 -15.56 16.82 -9.81
C GLY A 123 -14.32 17.38 -9.09
N VAL A 124 -13.82 16.66 -8.07
CA VAL A 124 -12.60 16.98 -7.32
C VAL A 124 -11.66 15.77 -7.31
N PRO A 125 -10.36 15.94 -7.02
CA PRO A 125 -9.44 14.81 -6.87
C PRO A 125 -9.91 13.80 -5.82
N VAL A 126 -9.85 12.52 -6.17
CA VAL A 126 -10.15 11.41 -5.27
C VAL A 126 -8.89 10.55 -5.09
N TRP A 127 -8.58 10.18 -3.85
CA TRP A 127 -7.41 9.37 -3.50
C TRP A 127 -7.85 8.04 -2.91
N ASN A 128 -7.33 6.97 -3.48
CA ASN A 128 -7.58 5.60 -3.00
C ASN A 128 -6.70 5.29 -1.79
N GLY A 129 -7.27 5.32 -0.59
CA GLY A 129 -6.61 4.91 0.65
C GLY A 129 -6.47 3.41 0.81
N LEU A 130 -7.34 2.62 0.20
CA LEU A 130 -7.32 1.16 -0.01
C LEU A 130 -8.66 0.70 -0.59
N THR A 131 -8.59 -0.20 -1.57
CA THR A 131 -9.71 -1.06 -1.99
C THR A 131 -9.30 -2.55 -1.88
N ASN A 132 -10.19 -3.47 -2.21
CA ASN A 132 -9.83 -4.89 -2.28
C ASN A 132 -8.81 -5.17 -3.38
N GLU A 133 -8.84 -4.39 -4.46
CA GLU A 133 -8.03 -4.58 -5.66
C GLU A 133 -6.69 -3.83 -5.60
N PHE A 134 -6.66 -2.61 -5.02
CA PHE A 134 -5.46 -1.77 -5.03
C PHE A 134 -5.25 -0.95 -3.75
N HIS A 135 -3.97 -0.71 -3.45
CA HIS A 135 -3.51 0.16 -2.35
C HIS A 135 -2.35 1.07 -2.82
N PRO A 136 -2.60 2.00 -3.76
CA PRO A 136 -1.52 2.75 -4.41
C PRO A 136 -0.72 3.63 -3.47
N THR A 137 -1.35 4.17 -2.42
CA THR A 137 -0.66 5.01 -1.41
C THR A 137 0.34 4.22 -0.57
N GLN A 138 0.12 2.91 -0.38
CA GLN A 138 1.09 2.03 0.27
C GLN A 138 2.33 1.86 -0.61
N ILE A 139 2.14 1.57 -1.89
CA ILE A 139 3.26 1.28 -2.79
C ILE A 139 4.20 2.47 -2.95
N LEU A 140 3.68 3.70 -2.95
CA LEU A 140 4.56 4.87 -2.92
C LEU A 140 5.41 4.90 -1.65
N ALA A 141 4.84 4.57 -0.50
CA ALA A 141 5.58 4.51 0.76
C ALA A 141 6.62 3.40 0.75
N ASP A 142 6.26 2.22 0.21
CA ASP A 142 7.17 1.09 0.08
C ASP A 142 8.38 1.47 -0.78
N PHE A 143 8.16 2.09 -1.93
CA PHE A 143 9.24 2.49 -2.83
C PHE A 143 10.09 3.64 -2.28
N LEU A 144 9.48 4.60 -1.58
CA LEU A 144 10.24 5.61 -0.85
C LEU A 144 11.14 4.94 0.19
N THR A 145 10.61 4.02 1.00
CA THR A 145 11.35 3.28 2.02
C THR A 145 12.45 2.43 1.41
N MET A 146 12.15 1.68 0.35
CA MET A 146 13.18 0.91 -0.36
C MET A 146 14.31 1.81 -0.82
N SER A 147 14.00 2.99 -1.38
CA SER A 147 15.01 3.94 -1.86
C SER A 147 15.85 4.59 -0.75
N GLU A 148 15.38 4.57 0.50
CA GLU A 148 16.10 5.06 1.68
C GLU A 148 17.03 3.99 2.28
N HIS A 149 16.81 2.71 1.97
CA HIS A 149 17.54 1.59 2.55
C HIS A 149 18.51 0.87 1.58
N VAL A 150 18.62 1.34 0.34
CA VAL A 150 19.59 0.81 -0.65
C VAL A 150 20.27 1.93 -1.41
N ASP A 151 21.56 1.71 -1.77
CA ASP A 151 22.38 2.65 -2.56
C ASP A 151 22.30 2.32 -4.06
N LYS A 152 21.07 2.11 -4.58
CA LYS A 152 20.86 1.85 -6.01
C LYS A 152 19.49 2.36 -6.45
N PRO A 153 19.31 2.67 -7.75
CA PRO A 153 18.02 3.16 -8.25
C PRO A 153 16.97 2.03 -8.21
N LEU A 154 15.68 2.42 -8.12
CA LEU A 154 14.57 1.47 -7.99
C LEU A 154 14.54 0.39 -9.08
N ASN A 155 14.89 0.71 -10.32
CA ASN A 155 14.94 -0.26 -11.41
C ASN A 155 16.03 -1.35 -11.27
N GLN A 156 16.89 -1.25 -10.26
CA GLN A 156 17.87 -2.27 -9.88
C GLN A 156 17.49 -3.00 -8.58
N VAL A 157 16.41 -2.59 -7.93
CA VAL A 157 15.92 -3.21 -6.70
C VAL A 157 15.14 -4.47 -7.02
N SER A 158 15.34 -5.50 -6.19
CA SER A 158 14.61 -6.74 -6.22
C SER A 158 13.84 -6.96 -4.92
N TYR A 159 12.59 -7.37 -5.02
CA TYR A 159 11.79 -7.76 -3.86
C TYR A 159 10.89 -8.95 -4.15
N ALA A 160 10.62 -9.71 -3.10
CA ALA A 160 9.67 -10.81 -3.14
C ALA A 160 8.51 -10.55 -2.18
N TYR A 161 7.29 -10.65 -2.70
CA TYR A 161 6.07 -10.67 -1.89
C TYR A 161 5.66 -12.12 -1.63
N LEU A 162 5.53 -12.49 -0.34
CA LEU A 162 5.11 -13.81 0.08
C LEU A 162 3.74 -13.74 0.76
N GLY A 163 2.78 -14.54 0.30
CA GLY A 163 1.44 -14.57 0.89
C GLY A 163 0.32 -14.69 -0.13
N ASP A 164 -0.88 -14.21 0.22
CA ASP A 164 -2.01 -14.15 -0.69
C ASP A 164 -1.88 -12.96 -1.65
N ALA A 165 -1.55 -13.24 -2.90
CA ALA A 165 -1.30 -12.21 -3.89
C ALA A 165 -2.53 -11.83 -4.74
N ARG A 166 -3.71 -12.35 -4.42
CA ARG A 166 -4.96 -12.08 -5.18
C ARG A 166 -5.55 -10.70 -4.89
N PHE A 167 -5.15 -10.06 -3.78
CA PHE A 167 -5.73 -8.83 -3.27
C PHE A 167 -4.79 -7.62 -3.44
N ASN A 168 -5.17 -6.52 -2.83
CA ASN A 168 -4.60 -5.19 -3.04
C ASN A 168 -3.08 -5.11 -2.93
N MET A 169 -2.44 -5.76 -1.94
CA MET A 169 -0.98 -5.68 -1.79
C MET A 169 -0.25 -6.43 -2.90
N GLY A 170 -0.62 -7.69 -3.16
CA GLY A 170 -0.03 -8.47 -4.25
C GLY A 170 -0.20 -7.78 -5.60
N ASN A 171 -1.42 -7.31 -5.89
CA ASN A 171 -1.73 -6.59 -7.14
C ASN A 171 -0.94 -5.28 -7.24
N SER A 172 -0.92 -4.47 -6.18
CA SER A 172 -0.29 -3.14 -6.24
C SER A 172 1.23 -3.21 -6.27
N LEU A 173 1.85 -4.17 -5.56
CA LEU A 173 3.29 -4.42 -5.65
C LEU A 173 3.66 -4.89 -7.07
N LEU A 174 2.90 -5.82 -7.65
CA LEU A 174 3.13 -6.29 -9.02
C LEU A 174 3.07 -5.13 -10.03
N VAL A 175 2.02 -4.29 -9.96
CA VAL A 175 1.84 -3.13 -10.83
C VAL A 175 2.97 -2.11 -10.61
N GLY A 176 3.25 -1.76 -9.36
CA GLY A 176 4.28 -0.78 -9.02
C GLY A 176 5.66 -1.22 -9.51
N GLY A 177 6.05 -2.48 -9.26
CA GLY A 177 7.32 -3.03 -9.73
C GLY A 177 7.43 -3.05 -11.24
N ALA A 178 6.35 -3.43 -11.95
CA ALA A 178 6.29 -3.36 -13.40
C ALA A 178 6.49 -1.93 -13.92
N LYS A 179 5.81 -0.94 -13.32
CA LYS A 179 5.93 0.49 -13.70
C LYS A 179 7.33 1.04 -13.46
N MET A 180 7.98 0.67 -12.36
CA MET A 180 9.28 1.23 -11.97
C MET A 180 10.49 0.44 -12.48
N GLY A 181 10.27 -0.57 -13.35
CA GLY A 181 11.35 -1.35 -13.95
C GLY A 181 12.06 -2.29 -12.98
N MET A 182 11.44 -2.67 -11.86
CA MET A 182 12.02 -3.44 -10.76
C MET A 182 12.06 -4.95 -11.05
N ASP A 183 12.78 -5.71 -10.22
CA ASP A 183 12.68 -7.17 -10.16
C ASP A 183 11.62 -7.54 -9.11
N VAL A 184 10.38 -7.73 -9.55
CA VAL A 184 9.26 -8.07 -8.68
C VAL A 184 8.95 -9.56 -8.74
N ARG A 185 8.88 -10.19 -7.57
CA ARG A 185 8.61 -11.61 -7.45
C ARG A 185 7.42 -11.85 -6.54
N ILE A 186 6.40 -12.51 -7.08
CA ILE A 186 5.23 -12.99 -6.34
C ILE A 186 5.49 -14.46 -6.01
N VAL A 187 5.59 -14.74 -4.72
CA VAL A 187 5.94 -16.06 -4.18
C VAL A 187 4.75 -16.58 -3.36
N ALA A 188 3.93 -17.41 -3.97
CA ALA A 188 2.66 -17.84 -3.39
C ALA A 188 2.22 -19.19 -3.97
N PRO A 189 1.35 -19.94 -3.27
CA PRO A 189 0.65 -21.07 -3.85
C PRO A 189 -0.11 -20.66 -5.12
N LYS A 190 -0.15 -21.50 -6.13
CA LYS A 190 -0.80 -21.20 -7.42
C LYS A 190 -2.24 -20.70 -7.30
N ALA A 191 -2.99 -21.22 -6.33
CA ALA A 191 -4.37 -20.80 -6.06
C ALA A 191 -4.49 -19.35 -5.52
N LEU A 192 -3.38 -18.77 -5.08
CA LEU A 192 -3.30 -17.42 -4.48
C LEU A 192 -2.52 -16.42 -5.35
N TRP A 193 -2.29 -16.74 -6.62
CA TRP A 193 -1.65 -15.82 -7.58
C TRP A 193 -2.60 -14.69 -8.00
N PRO A 194 -2.06 -13.54 -8.43
CA PRO A 194 -2.85 -12.47 -9.01
C PRO A 194 -3.64 -12.95 -10.24
N ALA A 195 -4.71 -12.24 -10.57
CA ALA A 195 -5.50 -12.53 -11.77
C ALA A 195 -4.62 -12.51 -13.03
N ALA A 196 -4.85 -13.49 -13.93
CA ALA A 196 -4.04 -13.68 -15.15
C ALA A 196 -4.05 -12.43 -16.06
N GLU A 197 -5.17 -11.72 -16.10
CA GLU A 197 -5.35 -10.50 -16.88
C GLU A 197 -4.43 -9.38 -16.36
N LEU A 198 -4.35 -9.20 -15.04
CA LEU A 198 -3.45 -8.21 -14.42
C LEU A 198 -1.99 -8.58 -14.65
N VAL A 199 -1.64 -9.86 -14.55
CA VAL A 199 -0.28 -10.34 -14.82
C VAL A 199 0.10 -10.06 -16.28
N ALA A 200 -0.81 -10.31 -17.22
CA ALA A 200 -0.58 -10.05 -18.64
C ALA A 200 -0.38 -8.55 -18.92
N GLU A 201 -1.15 -7.68 -18.28
CA GLU A 201 -1.00 -6.22 -18.37
C GLU A 201 0.35 -5.77 -17.80
N CYS A 202 0.73 -6.27 -16.62
CA CYS A 202 2.03 -5.94 -16.01
C CYS A 202 3.21 -6.43 -16.86
N ARG A 203 3.11 -7.57 -17.53
CA ARG A 203 4.15 -8.06 -18.45
C ARG A 203 4.31 -7.16 -19.67
N LYS A 204 3.23 -6.62 -20.23
CA LYS A 204 3.32 -5.61 -21.30
C LYS A 204 4.02 -4.33 -20.83
N ILE A 205 3.69 -3.85 -19.62
CA ILE A 205 4.38 -2.71 -19.01
C ILE A 205 5.88 -3.02 -18.83
N ALA A 206 6.20 -4.25 -18.40
CA ALA A 206 7.59 -4.68 -18.19
C ALA A 206 8.42 -4.70 -19.49
N GLU A 207 7.82 -4.96 -20.66
CA GLU A 207 8.47 -4.87 -21.96
C GLU A 207 8.99 -3.44 -22.25
N GLU A 208 8.26 -2.41 -21.78
CA GLU A 208 8.61 -1.01 -21.95
C GLU A 208 9.59 -0.49 -20.89
N THR A 209 9.42 -0.96 -19.64
CA THR A 209 10.18 -0.44 -18.48
C THR A 209 11.44 -1.23 -18.16
N GLY A 210 11.57 -2.43 -18.70
CA GLY A 210 12.66 -3.36 -18.37
C GLY A 210 12.46 -4.10 -17.04
N ALA A 211 11.27 -4.08 -16.46
CA ALA A 211 10.97 -4.82 -15.24
C ALA A 211 11.09 -6.35 -15.44
N ARG A 212 11.46 -7.03 -14.39
CA ARG A 212 11.48 -8.50 -14.33
C ARG A 212 10.34 -8.97 -13.44
N ILE A 213 9.45 -9.80 -13.98
CA ILE A 213 8.29 -10.33 -13.25
C ILE A 213 8.42 -11.85 -13.13
N THR A 214 8.54 -12.31 -11.89
CA THR A 214 8.53 -13.74 -11.54
C THR A 214 7.30 -14.04 -10.69
N ILE A 215 6.54 -15.08 -11.07
CA ILE A 215 5.44 -15.60 -10.26
C ILE A 215 5.72 -17.08 -10.06
N THR A 216 5.88 -17.51 -8.81
CA THR A 216 6.33 -18.87 -8.49
C THR A 216 5.72 -19.36 -7.17
N ASP A 217 5.60 -20.67 -7.04
CA ASP A 217 5.31 -21.38 -5.81
C ASP A 217 6.60 -21.92 -5.13
N ASP A 218 7.74 -21.78 -5.79
CA ASP A 218 9.05 -22.13 -5.24
C ASP A 218 9.62 -20.97 -4.41
N VAL A 219 9.62 -21.15 -3.09
CA VAL A 219 10.08 -20.14 -2.15
C VAL A 219 11.58 -19.86 -2.31
N ASP A 220 12.40 -20.90 -2.46
CA ASP A 220 13.87 -20.76 -2.56
C ASP A 220 14.28 -19.97 -3.81
N ALA A 221 13.71 -20.32 -4.96
CA ALA A 221 13.95 -19.61 -6.19
C ALA A 221 13.42 -18.16 -6.12
N GLY A 222 12.25 -17.97 -5.49
CA GLY A 222 11.59 -16.69 -5.38
C GLY A 222 12.34 -15.66 -4.52
N VAL A 223 12.90 -16.07 -3.38
CA VAL A 223 13.55 -15.13 -2.44
C VAL A 223 15.04 -14.90 -2.72
N LYS A 224 15.66 -15.75 -3.52
CA LYS A 224 17.12 -15.73 -3.73
C LYS A 224 17.62 -14.39 -4.26
N GLY A 225 18.55 -13.77 -3.52
CA GLY A 225 19.19 -12.52 -3.87
C GLY A 225 18.32 -11.28 -3.78
N CYS A 226 17.10 -11.38 -3.20
CA CYS A 226 16.25 -10.21 -3.01
C CYS A 226 16.88 -9.18 -2.07
N ASP A 227 16.59 -7.91 -2.34
CA ASP A 227 16.92 -6.80 -1.43
C ASP A 227 15.88 -6.66 -0.33
N PHE A 228 14.61 -6.99 -0.65
CA PHE A 228 13.50 -6.90 0.28
C PHE A 228 12.62 -8.14 0.23
N ILE A 229 12.18 -8.58 1.42
CA ILE A 229 11.12 -9.57 1.60
C ILE A 229 9.90 -8.83 2.16
N TYR A 230 8.78 -9.00 1.49
CA TYR A 230 7.51 -8.36 1.83
C TYR A 230 6.44 -9.41 2.12
N THR A 231 5.64 -9.21 3.16
CA THR A 231 4.45 -10.02 3.41
C THR A 231 3.29 -9.18 3.92
N ASP A 232 2.11 -9.74 3.95
CA ASP A 232 0.89 -9.15 4.51
C ASP A 232 0.10 -10.24 5.25
N ILE A 233 -0.89 -9.84 6.03
CA ILE A 233 -1.76 -10.78 6.77
C ILE A 233 -2.36 -11.82 5.83
N TRP A 234 -2.44 -13.07 6.29
CA TRP A 234 -2.92 -14.18 5.46
C TRP A 234 -4.43 -14.20 5.23
N VAL A 235 -5.18 -13.57 6.12
CA VAL A 235 -6.63 -13.42 6.00
C VAL A 235 -6.97 -11.94 6.00
N SER A 236 -7.47 -11.47 4.87
CA SER A 236 -7.76 -10.04 4.67
C SER A 236 -8.98 -9.59 5.48
N MET A 237 -9.00 -8.31 5.84
CA MET A 237 -10.15 -7.71 6.51
C MET A 237 -11.42 -7.88 5.67
N GLY A 238 -12.43 -8.54 6.25
CA GLY A 238 -13.72 -8.83 5.59
C GLY A 238 -13.86 -10.26 5.09
N GLU A 239 -12.79 -11.08 5.14
CA GLU A 239 -12.92 -12.52 4.92
C GLU A 239 -13.51 -13.21 6.17
N PRO A 240 -14.30 -14.28 6.02
CA PRO A 240 -14.89 -14.97 7.17
C PRO A 240 -13.84 -15.80 7.92
N ASP A 241 -14.02 -15.95 9.23
CA ASP A 241 -13.11 -16.73 10.10
C ASP A 241 -12.94 -18.20 9.65
N SER A 242 -13.90 -18.73 8.91
CA SER A 242 -13.85 -20.11 8.39
C SER A 242 -12.68 -20.40 7.45
N VAL A 243 -12.09 -19.36 6.82
CA VAL A 243 -10.98 -19.55 5.88
C VAL A 243 -9.61 -19.71 6.56
N TRP A 244 -9.50 -19.41 7.86
CA TRP A 244 -8.21 -19.42 8.56
C TRP A 244 -7.46 -20.75 8.46
N LYS A 245 -8.15 -21.88 8.68
CA LYS A 245 -7.51 -23.20 8.67
C LYS A 245 -6.89 -23.49 7.31
N GLU A 246 -7.65 -23.36 6.24
CA GLU A 246 -7.19 -23.58 4.87
C GLU A 246 -6.05 -22.63 4.51
N ARG A 247 -6.17 -21.35 4.89
CA ARG A 247 -5.18 -20.34 4.60
C ARG A 247 -3.84 -20.63 5.30
N ILE A 248 -3.89 -21.04 6.57
CA ILE A 248 -2.70 -21.45 7.33
C ILE A 248 -2.03 -22.68 6.68
N GLU A 249 -2.80 -23.70 6.32
CA GLU A 249 -2.27 -24.90 5.68
C GLU A 249 -1.55 -24.56 4.36
N MET A 250 -2.10 -23.65 3.56
CA MET A 250 -1.50 -23.21 2.29
C MET A 250 -0.28 -22.30 2.48
N LEU A 251 -0.33 -21.37 3.43
CA LEU A 251 0.65 -20.28 3.54
C LEU A 251 1.77 -20.54 4.55
N LYS A 252 1.64 -21.53 5.41
CA LYS A 252 2.71 -21.87 6.39
C LYS A 252 4.10 -22.05 5.77
N PRO A 253 4.27 -22.65 4.56
CA PRO A 253 5.57 -22.72 3.90
C PRO A 253 6.14 -21.36 3.46
N TYR A 254 5.29 -20.34 3.40
CA TYR A 254 5.62 -18.97 2.97
C TYR A 254 5.76 -17.99 4.13
N GLN A 255 5.69 -18.47 5.39
CA GLN A 255 5.90 -17.63 6.57
C GLN A 255 7.31 -17.03 6.53
N VAL A 256 7.39 -15.72 6.76
CA VAL A 256 8.68 -15.05 6.87
C VAL A 256 9.26 -15.29 8.27
N ASN A 257 10.34 -16.04 8.32
CA ASN A 257 11.09 -16.39 9.54
C ASN A 257 12.59 -16.25 9.28
N ALA A 258 13.42 -16.41 10.31
CA ALA A 258 14.87 -16.26 10.19
C ALA A 258 15.47 -17.17 9.10
N SER A 259 15.01 -18.42 9.01
CA SER A 259 15.47 -19.35 7.96
C SER A 259 15.12 -18.88 6.56
N LEU A 260 13.94 -18.29 6.34
CA LEU A 260 13.57 -17.72 5.05
C LEU A 260 14.44 -16.51 4.72
N MET A 261 14.71 -15.63 5.67
CA MET A 261 15.62 -14.49 5.48
C MET A 261 17.04 -14.95 5.11
N GLU A 262 17.56 -15.99 5.75
CA GLU A 262 18.86 -16.60 5.41
C GLU A 262 18.88 -17.19 3.98
N ARG A 263 17.78 -17.79 3.52
CA ARG A 263 17.64 -18.38 2.18
C ARG A 263 17.71 -17.34 1.06
N THR A 264 17.53 -16.04 1.35
CA THR A 264 17.81 -14.99 0.39
C THR A 264 19.28 -14.95 -0.06
N GLY A 265 20.19 -15.39 0.81
CA GLY A 265 21.64 -15.29 0.60
C GLY A 265 22.15 -13.85 0.58
N ASN A 266 21.30 -12.87 0.90
CA ASN A 266 21.66 -11.46 0.98
C ASN A 266 21.64 -10.98 2.45
N PRO A 267 22.78 -10.78 3.09
CA PRO A 267 22.84 -10.36 4.50
C PRO A 267 22.32 -8.92 4.73
N LYS A 268 22.10 -8.16 3.66
CA LYS A 268 21.51 -6.81 3.72
C LYS A 268 20.01 -6.80 3.41
N CYS A 269 19.40 -7.98 3.17
CA CYS A 269 17.99 -8.08 2.89
C CYS A 269 17.15 -7.49 4.02
N LYS A 270 16.16 -6.65 3.68
CA LYS A 270 15.26 -6.03 4.65
C LYS A 270 13.88 -6.68 4.59
N PHE A 271 13.21 -6.65 5.73
CA PHE A 271 11.83 -7.11 5.89
C PHE A 271 10.86 -5.94 5.88
N MET A 272 9.76 -6.06 5.14
CA MET A 272 8.70 -5.06 4.98
C MET A 272 7.32 -5.66 5.21
N HIS A 273 6.39 -4.85 5.70
CA HIS A 273 5.00 -5.21 5.96
C HIS A 273 4.13 -3.96 6.10
N CYS A 274 3.01 -3.88 5.39
CA CYS A 274 2.12 -2.71 5.41
C CYS A 274 1.41 -2.46 6.77
N LEU A 275 1.48 -3.42 7.69
CA LEU A 275 0.80 -3.42 8.99
C LEU A 275 -0.74 -3.30 8.90
N PRO A 276 -1.51 -3.90 9.82
CA PRO A 276 -1.07 -4.61 11.04
C PRO A 276 -0.45 -5.97 10.72
N SER A 277 0.36 -6.50 11.63
CA SER A 277 0.98 -7.82 11.52
C SER A 277 0.60 -8.69 12.73
N TYR A 278 0.47 -10.01 12.49
CA TYR A 278 0.24 -11.00 13.55
C TYR A 278 1.54 -11.75 13.87
N HIS A 279 2.58 -10.99 14.26
CA HIS A 279 3.92 -11.51 14.55
C HIS A 279 4.05 -12.12 15.94
N ASN A 280 3.09 -11.84 16.85
CA ASN A 280 3.06 -12.36 18.23
C ASN A 280 1.61 -12.45 18.76
N ARG A 281 1.48 -12.71 20.07
CA ARG A 281 0.20 -12.90 20.77
C ARG A 281 -0.31 -11.67 21.51
N GLU A 282 0.30 -10.53 21.39
CA GLU A 282 -0.08 -9.30 22.12
C GLU A 282 -1.40 -8.70 21.63
N THR A 283 -1.85 -9.05 20.44
CA THR A 283 -3.15 -8.63 19.92
C THR A 283 -4.23 -9.67 20.19
N LYS A 284 -5.48 -9.23 20.33
CA LYS A 284 -6.62 -10.16 20.46
C LYS A 284 -6.65 -11.18 19.32
N ALA A 285 -6.44 -10.74 18.09
CA ALA A 285 -6.46 -11.61 16.92
C ALA A 285 -5.30 -12.61 16.92
N GLY A 286 -4.07 -12.17 17.27
CA GLY A 286 -2.92 -13.05 17.40
C GLY A 286 -3.12 -14.13 18.47
N GLU A 287 -3.66 -13.74 19.63
CA GLU A 287 -4.00 -14.70 20.69
C GLU A 287 -5.10 -15.69 20.27
N GLU A 288 -6.14 -15.25 19.58
CA GLU A 288 -7.19 -16.13 19.05
C GLU A 288 -6.65 -17.14 18.04
N VAL A 289 -5.74 -16.72 17.15
CA VAL A 289 -5.07 -17.62 16.19
C VAL A 289 -4.20 -18.64 16.93
N PHE A 290 -3.44 -18.21 17.94
CA PHE A 290 -2.65 -19.12 18.76
C PHE A 290 -3.53 -20.16 19.46
N GLN A 291 -4.61 -19.75 20.10
CA GLN A 291 -5.51 -20.67 20.81
C GLN A 291 -6.18 -21.68 19.87
N LYS A 292 -6.53 -21.27 18.64
CA LYS A 292 -7.22 -22.13 17.67
C LYS A 292 -6.26 -23.02 16.87
N PHE A 293 -5.07 -22.52 16.54
CA PHE A 293 -4.17 -23.16 15.56
C PHE A 293 -2.74 -23.41 16.06
N GLY A 294 -2.38 -22.94 17.27
CA GLY A 294 -1.06 -23.13 17.87
C GLY A 294 0.08 -22.35 17.18
N LEU A 295 -0.25 -21.30 16.42
CA LEU A 295 0.72 -20.44 15.75
C LEU A 295 1.05 -19.22 16.62
N ASP A 296 2.31 -19.12 17.04
CA ASP A 296 2.90 -17.92 17.63
C ASP A 296 3.66 -17.19 16.51
N GLY A 297 3.04 -16.13 16.00
CA GLY A 297 3.42 -15.53 14.72
C GLY A 297 2.77 -16.22 13.51
N VAL A 298 2.07 -15.46 12.69
CA VAL A 298 1.29 -15.98 11.56
C VAL A 298 2.06 -15.82 10.26
N GLU A 299 2.04 -14.66 9.64
CA GLU A 299 2.73 -14.37 8.37
C GLU A 299 4.23 -14.09 8.54
N VAL A 300 4.62 -13.63 9.72
CA VAL A 300 6.00 -13.38 10.10
C VAL A 300 6.22 -13.77 11.56
N THR A 301 7.43 -14.20 11.89
CA THR A 301 7.83 -14.52 13.28
C THR A 301 8.36 -13.27 14.00
N GLU A 302 8.23 -13.26 15.32
CA GLU A 302 8.64 -12.14 16.19
C GLU A 302 10.12 -11.79 16.03
N ASP A 303 11.00 -12.80 15.93
CA ASP A 303 12.44 -12.61 15.78
C ASP A 303 12.82 -11.88 14.48
N VAL A 304 12.05 -12.05 13.41
CA VAL A 304 12.24 -11.26 12.17
C VAL A 304 11.62 -9.89 12.31
N PHE A 305 10.40 -9.80 12.83
CA PHE A 305 9.67 -8.54 12.96
C PHE A 305 10.41 -7.51 13.84
N GLU A 306 11.02 -7.95 14.93
CA GLU A 306 11.81 -7.12 15.87
C GLU A 306 13.30 -7.03 15.52
N SER A 307 13.73 -7.64 14.41
CA SER A 307 15.13 -7.64 14.01
C SER A 307 15.58 -6.31 13.40
N PRO A 308 16.89 -6.03 13.33
CA PRO A 308 17.42 -4.89 12.57
C PRO A 308 17.19 -4.96 11.05
N ALA A 309 16.73 -6.10 10.54
CA ALA A 309 16.31 -6.22 9.14
C ALA A 309 14.92 -5.63 8.89
N SER A 310 14.08 -5.55 9.91
CA SER A 310 12.74 -4.98 9.81
C SER A 310 12.77 -3.47 9.66
N ILE A 311 12.07 -2.97 8.65
CA ILE A 311 11.93 -1.53 8.36
C ILE A 311 10.45 -1.11 8.30
N VAL A 312 9.58 -1.87 8.93
CA VAL A 312 8.11 -1.70 8.87
C VAL A 312 7.63 -0.36 9.46
N PHE A 313 8.36 0.20 10.42
CA PHE A 313 7.99 1.48 11.02
C PHE A 313 8.44 2.66 10.15
N ASP A 314 9.59 2.57 9.48
CA ASP A 314 10.01 3.55 8.47
C ASP A 314 9.02 3.57 7.29
N GLU A 315 8.58 2.39 6.87
CA GLU A 315 7.54 2.18 5.86
C GLU A 315 6.21 2.83 6.29
N ALA A 316 5.78 2.59 7.53
CA ALA A 316 4.55 3.18 8.07
C ALA A 316 4.63 4.71 8.15
N GLU A 317 5.78 5.28 8.54
CA GLU A 317 6.02 6.72 8.56
C GLU A 317 5.94 7.30 7.14
N ASN A 318 6.58 6.67 6.17
CA ASN A 318 6.61 7.11 4.79
C ASN A 318 5.24 7.19 4.12
N ARG A 319 4.22 6.50 4.66
CA ARG A 319 2.81 6.67 4.27
C ARG A 319 2.36 8.13 4.37
N MET A 320 2.70 8.81 5.46
CA MET A 320 2.36 10.21 5.65
C MET A 320 3.05 11.10 4.61
N HIS A 321 4.32 10.87 4.33
CA HIS A 321 5.10 11.70 3.40
C HIS A 321 4.65 11.53 1.95
N THR A 322 4.37 10.30 1.52
CA THR A 322 3.91 10.02 0.15
C THR A 322 2.47 10.44 -0.07
N ILE A 323 1.58 10.28 0.90
CA ILE A 323 0.21 10.80 0.87
C ILE A 323 0.24 12.33 0.78
N LYS A 324 1.11 12.99 1.56
CA LYS A 324 1.31 14.44 1.47
C LYS A 324 1.71 14.87 0.06
N ALA A 325 2.65 14.16 -0.56
CA ALA A 325 3.07 14.44 -1.92
C ALA A 325 1.94 14.28 -2.94
N VAL A 326 1.12 13.23 -2.81
CA VAL A 326 -0.06 13.02 -3.67
C VAL A 326 -1.05 14.18 -3.51
N MET A 327 -1.40 14.56 -2.29
CA MET A 327 -2.31 15.69 -2.05
C MET A 327 -1.75 17.00 -2.60
N VAL A 328 -0.48 17.31 -2.35
CA VAL A 328 0.17 18.52 -2.86
C VAL A 328 0.22 18.53 -4.39
N ALA A 329 0.59 17.42 -5.02
CA ALA A 329 0.69 17.35 -6.48
C ALA A 329 -0.67 17.49 -7.20
N THR A 330 -1.75 17.02 -6.56
CA THR A 330 -3.08 16.96 -7.18
C THR A 330 -4.00 18.12 -6.78
N LEU A 331 -3.76 18.74 -5.62
CA LEU A 331 -4.63 19.79 -5.05
C LEU A 331 -3.89 21.09 -4.74
N GLY A 332 -2.56 21.06 -4.60
CA GLY A 332 -1.74 22.22 -4.28
C GLY A 332 -1.67 23.26 -5.39
N ASP A 333 -1.37 24.51 -4.99
CA ASP A 333 -1.13 25.64 -5.89
C ASP A 333 0.29 25.63 -6.45
#